data_df21990f35ae42234439071bfe36f1ea
#
_entry.id   df21990f35ae42234439071bfe36f1ea
#
_cell.length_a   1.000
_cell.length_b   1.000
_cell.length_c   1.000
_cell.angle_alpha   90.00
_cell.angle_beta   90.00
_cell.angle_gamma   90.00
#
_symmetry.space_group_name_H-M   'P 1'
#
loop_
_entity.id
_entity.type
_entity.pdbx_description
1 polymer ?
#
loop_
_entity_poly.entity_id
_entity_poly.type
_entity_poly.pdbx_seq_one_letter_code
_entity_poly.pdbx_strand_id
1 'polypeptide(L)'
;MKVSKVRVGLVGLGLVAASHIRAYLAHPDAEVVAICDLDAARAEEIAEQFGIAKTYSDFDEMLGDGEINTVDITTPTFLHAAMSIKAARAGKNILCEKPFCLALAEGQAVCDEAARAGVTLMVGESYVFMSSIMKARALIDTGEIGKPQQIRQRFGTWLERPGAHDTERAITDTHRGWRLDTSRAGGAGFPWMFDHCVHFFATAEYLMRDARIKDVYALKSDIGWMHEDRDHAPDTSETHMYRPETAGDIPIITWTYDDPACQGVWMRAEALNGKYDPMFGFSVSVIGETGMIEVLGEGGRGLAWQGRDAHLVLHRKGGETQSFCFDEGGDEIWQSDVSYYSRAHKNQIGEFIGALTRGTLPRYTGTDGLHQVRTTMAAICSAKEGVPVRLADVTDARYSREA
;
A
#
# COMPACT_ATOMS: atom_id res chain seq x y z
N MET A 1 -16.94 8.11 -14.60
CA MET A 1 -17.39 8.98 -15.75
C MET A 1 -16.21 9.20 -16.69
N LYS A 2 -16.37 9.05 -18.00
CA LYS A 2 -15.28 9.27 -18.97
C LYS A 2 -14.92 10.75 -19.05
N VAL A 3 -13.62 11.06 -19.00
CA VAL A 3 -13.09 12.42 -19.16
C VAL A 3 -12.11 12.49 -20.33
N SER A 4 -11.98 13.63 -20.98
CA SER A 4 -11.01 13.83 -22.07
C SER A 4 -9.60 14.11 -21.54
N LYS A 5 -9.51 14.75 -20.38
CA LYS A 5 -8.28 15.03 -19.63
C LYS A 5 -8.57 14.97 -18.14
N VAL A 6 -7.67 14.37 -17.38
CA VAL A 6 -7.74 14.29 -15.92
C VAL A 6 -7.19 15.59 -15.33
N ARG A 7 -8.04 16.38 -14.68
CA ARG A 7 -7.69 17.63 -14.01
C ARG A 7 -7.80 17.41 -12.50
N VAL A 8 -6.66 17.34 -11.85
CA VAL A 8 -6.53 16.86 -10.48
C VAL A 8 -6.44 18.01 -9.49
N GLY A 9 -7.22 17.91 -8.42
CA GLY A 9 -6.97 18.56 -7.14
C GLY A 9 -6.41 17.53 -6.16
N LEU A 10 -5.18 17.72 -5.66
CA LEU A 10 -4.56 16.80 -4.69
C LEU A 10 -4.65 17.38 -3.29
N VAL A 11 -5.08 16.56 -2.32
CA VAL A 11 -5.22 16.98 -0.92
C VAL A 11 -4.39 16.13 0.04
N GLY A 12 -3.66 16.81 0.94
CA GLY A 12 -2.73 16.20 1.89
C GLY A 12 -1.32 16.12 1.33
N LEU A 13 -0.46 17.09 1.68
CA LEU A 13 0.89 17.23 1.13
C LEU A 13 1.95 16.54 1.99
N GLY A 14 1.63 15.28 2.39
CA GLY A 14 2.51 14.41 3.15
C GLY A 14 3.60 13.72 2.29
N LEU A 15 4.13 12.61 2.83
CA LEU A 15 5.28 11.90 2.23
C LEU A 15 5.03 11.39 0.80
N VAL A 16 3.81 10.93 0.49
CA VAL A 16 3.51 10.32 -0.82
C VAL A 16 3.10 11.35 -1.88
N ALA A 17 2.68 12.55 -1.46
CA ALA A 17 2.15 13.58 -2.34
C ALA A 17 3.09 13.97 -3.48
N ALA A 18 4.36 14.17 -3.20
CA ALA A 18 5.36 14.53 -4.22
C ALA A 18 5.48 13.45 -5.31
N SER A 19 5.38 12.18 -4.95
CA SER A 19 5.41 11.06 -5.89
C SER A 19 4.15 11.04 -6.78
N HIS A 20 2.97 11.31 -6.20
CA HIS A 20 1.72 11.43 -6.93
C HIS A 20 1.73 12.62 -7.90
N ILE A 21 2.14 13.81 -7.43
CA ILE A 21 2.26 15.01 -8.28
C ILE A 21 3.15 14.74 -9.49
N ARG A 22 4.35 14.17 -9.27
CA ARG A 22 5.26 13.82 -10.36
C ARG A 22 4.63 12.86 -11.37
N ALA A 23 3.89 11.86 -10.89
CA ALA A 23 3.23 10.89 -11.76
C ALA A 23 2.17 11.54 -12.66
N TYR A 24 1.36 12.47 -12.12
CA TYR A 24 0.40 13.24 -12.92
C TYR A 24 1.09 14.18 -13.91
N LEU A 25 2.11 14.93 -13.47
CA LEU A 25 2.84 15.86 -14.34
C LEU A 25 3.57 15.15 -15.49
N ALA A 26 3.98 13.90 -15.29
CA ALA A 26 4.62 13.10 -16.34
C ALA A 26 3.62 12.49 -17.35
N HIS A 27 2.30 12.60 -17.11
CA HIS A 27 1.29 11.95 -17.97
C HIS A 27 0.62 12.97 -18.91
N PRO A 28 0.61 12.73 -20.25
CA PRO A 28 0.09 13.71 -21.23
C PRO A 28 -1.41 14.02 -21.05
N ASP A 29 -2.20 13.07 -20.57
CA ASP A 29 -3.64 13.20 -20.38
C ASP A 29 -4.03 13.67 -18.97
N ALA A 30 -3.07 14.19 -18.18
CA ALA A 30 -3.33 14.71 -16.85
C ALA A 30 -2.77 16.13 -16.66
N GLU A 31 -3.30 16.80 -15.63
CA GLU A 31 -2.87 18.12 -15.18
C GLU A 31 -3.18 18.25 -13.69
N VAL A 32 -2.20 18.71 -12.91
CA VAL A 32 -2.43 19.09 -11.51
C VAL A 32 -2.88 20.55 -11.49
N VAL A 33 -4.17 20.76 -11.29
CA VAL A 33 -4.81 22.10 -11.29
C VAL A 33 -4.59 22.80 -9.96
N ALA A 34 -4.70 22.04 -8.87
CA ALA A 34 -4.63 22.59 -7.53
C ALA A 34 -4.07 21.56 -6.52
N ILE A 35 -3.54 22.10 -5.44
CA ILE A 35 -3.18 21.33 -4.25
C ILE A 35 -3.80 21.95 -3.01
N CYS A 36 -4.06 21.11 -1.99
CA CYS A 36 -4.70 21.51 -0.75
C CYS A 36 -4.00 20.89 0.47
N ASP A 37 -3.69 21.71 1.44
CA ASP A 37 -3.24 21.27 2.76
C ASP A 37 -3.70 22.26 3.82
N LEU A 38 -3.95 21.80 5.05
CA LEU A 38 -4.28 22.68 6.17
C LEU A 38 -3.12 23.65 6.49
N ASP A 39 -1.88 23.23 6.23
CA ASP A 39 -0.69 24.06 6.28
C ASP A 39 -0.53 24.84 4.96
N ALA A 40 -1.01 26.08 4.95
CA ALA A 40 -0.94 26.94 3.76
C ALA A 40 0.50 27.20 3.31
N ALA A 41 1.47 27.32 4.24
CA ALA A 41 2.87 27.53 3.89
C ALA A 41 3.45 26.29 3.19
N ARG A 42 3.07 25.10 3.63
CA ARG A 42 3.42 23.84 2.97
C ARG A 42 2.80 23.75 1.56
N ALA A 43 1.54 24.17 1.40
CA ALA A 43 0.90 24.20 0.11
C ALA A 43 1.60 25.16 -0.88
N GLU A 44 1.99 26.33 -0.42
CA GLU A 44 2.74 27.31 -1.22
C GLU A 44 4.13 26.77 -1.63
N GLU A 45 4.87 26.18 -0.69
CA GLU A 45 6.18 25.57 -0.96
C GLU A 45 6.12 24.50 -2.06
N ILE A 46 5.14 23.60 -1.96
CA ILE A 46 4.94 22.52 -2.93
C ILE A 46 4.43 23.08 -4.27
N ALA A 47 3.57 24.08 -4.24
CA ALA A 47 3.09 24.74 -5.45
C ALA A 47 4.24 25.38 -6.24
N GLU A 48 5.14 26.09 -5.55
CA GLU A 48 6.33 26.68 -6.17
C GLU A 48 7.26 25.60 -6.73
N GLN A 49 7.51 24.54 -5.95
CA GLN A 49 8.39 23.43 -6.36
C GLN A 49 7.91 22.74 -7.65
N PHE A 50 6.61 22.57 -7.84
CA PHE A 50 6.04 21.83 -8.97
C PHE A 50 5.38 22.70 -10.03
N GLY A 51 5.38 24.01 -9.86
CA GLY A 51 4.77 24.96 -10.81
C GLY A 51 3.23 24.87 -10.84
N ILE A 52 2.58 24.59 -9.70
CA ILE A 52 1.13 24.46 -9.59
C ILE A 52 0.52 25.83 -9.27
N ALA A 53 -0.49 26.23 -10.05
CA ALA A 53 -0.99 27.61 -10.00
C ALA A 53 -1.94 27.90 -8.83
N LYS A 54 -2.65 26.88 -8.30
CA LYS A 54 -3.67 27.08 -7.27
C LYS A 54 -3.36 26.30 -6.01
N THR A 55 -3.49 26.98 -4.87
CA THR A 55 -3.39 26.40 -3.53
C THR A 55 -4.66 26.65 -2.75
N TYR A 56 -5.04 25.71 -1.91
CA TYR A 56 -6.20 25.80 -1.01
C TYR A 56 -5.77 25.35 0.39
N SER A 57 -6.35 25.98 1.41
CA SER A 57 -6.26 25.51 2.81
C SER A 57 -7.56 24.84 3.29
N ASP A 58 -8.62 24.92 2.50
CA ASP A 58 -9.90 24.29 2.75
C ASP A 58 -10.27 23.35 1.60
N PHE A 59 -10.61 22.11 1.95
CA PHE A 59 -10.95 21.07 0.98
C PHE A 59 -12.29 21.32 0.29
N ASP A 60 -13.27 21.89 0.99
CA ASP A 60 -14.59 22.19 0.41
C ASP A 60 -14.49 23.34 -0.61
N GLU A 61 -13.60 24.32 -0.38
CA GLU A 61 -13.28 25.34 -1.37
C GLU A 61 -12.65 24.74 -2.63
N MET A 62 -11.67 23.83 -2.46
CA MET A 62 -11.05 23.13 -3.60
C MET A 62 -12.07 22.29 -4.38
N LEU A 63 -13.00 21.62 -3.70
CA LEU A 63 -14.07 20.85 -4.37
C LEU A 63 -15.00 21.74 -5.20
N GLY A 64 -15.17 23.00 -4.82
CA GLY A 64 -15.96 24.01 -5.55
C GLY A 64 -15.30 24.48 -6.86
N ASP A 65 -14.01 24.20 -7.07
CA ASP A 65 -13.34 24.58 -8.31
C ASP A 65 -13.85 23.76 -9.51
N GLY A 66 -14.49 24.44 -10.45
CA GLY A 66 -15.06 23.82 -11.65
C GLY A 66 -14.04 23.28 -12.65
N GLU A 67 -12.78 23.64 -12.53
CA GLU A 67 -11.70 23.10 -13.38
C GLU A 67 -11.28 21.69 -12.95
N ILE A 68 -11.47 21.34 -11.68
CA ILE A 68 -11.13 20.02 -11.13
C ILE A 68 -12.23 19.01 -11.46
N ASN A 69 -11.86 17.87 -12.03
CA ASN A 69 -12.78 16.74 -12.28
C ASN A 69 -12.38 15.47 -11.51
N THR A 70 -11.24 15.50 -10.84
CA THR A 70 -10.66 14.36 -10.15
C THR A 70 -9.98 14.86 -8.87
N VAL A 71 -10.14 14.11 -7.78
CA VAL A 71 -9.48 14.39 -6.51
C VAL A 71 -8.57 13.24 -6.15
N ASP A 72 -7.34 13.55 -5.75
CA ASP A 72 -6.38 12.61 -5.19
C ASP A 72 -6.23 12.87 -3.69
N ILE A 73 -6.58 11.89 -2.86
CA ILE A 73 -6.63 12.00 -1.39
C ILE A 73 -5.43 11.28 -0.80
N THR A 74 -4.42 12.04 -0.40
CA THR A 74 -3.17 11.55 0.21
C THR A 74 -3.03 12.00 1.68
N THR A 75 -4.17 12.23 2.32
CA THR A 75 -4.28 12.62 3.73
C THR A 75 -4.05 11.43 4.69
N PRO A 76 -4.01 11.64 6.00
CA PRO A 76 -4.07 10.56 6.98
C PRO A 76 -5.35 9.72 6.86
N THR A 77 -5.24 8.41 7.11
CA THR A 77 -6.30 7.41 6.88
C THR A 77 -7.66 7.77 7.51
N PHE A 78 -7.66 8.38 8.69
CA PHE A 78 -8.92 8.74 9.39
C PHE A 78 -9.75 9.81 8.64
N LEU A 79 -9.17 10.48 7.64
CA LEU A 79 -9.86 11.46 6.80
C LEU A 79 -10.37 10.87 5.48
N HIS A 80 -9.86 9.71 5.06
CA HIS A 80 -10.11 9.13 3.73
C HIS A 80 -11.59 8.99 3.43
N ALA A 81 -12.36 8.37 4.33
CA ALA A 81 -13.78 8.12 4.09
C ALA A 81 -14.59 9.42 3.97
N ALA A 82 -14.42 10.35 4.92
CA ALA A 82 -15.16 11.60 4.92
C ALA A 82 -14.85 12.46 3.69
N MET A 83 -13.57 12.55 3.30
CA MET A 83 -13.15 13.32 2.12
C MET A 83 -13.60 12.67 0.82
N SER A 84 -13.53 11.34 0.72
CA SER A 84 -14.02 10.59 -0.45
C SER A 84 -15.54 10.79 -0.66
N ILE A 85 -16.33 10.76 0.42
CA ILE A 85 -17.78 11.03 0.35
C ILE A 85 -18.05 12.45 -0.14
N LYS A 86 -17.33 13.45 0.37
CA LYS A 86 -17.46 14.83 -0.09
C LYS A 86 -17.10 14.97 -1.58
N ALA A 87 -15.99 14.37 -2.01
CA ALA A 87 -15.54 14.37 -3.40
C ALA A 87 -16.58 13.71 -4.33
N ALA A 88 -17.14 12.56 -3.93
CA ALA A 88 -18.19 11.88 -4.68
C ALA A 88 -19.43 12.77 -4.84
N ARG A 89 -19.89 13.42 -3.76
CA ARG A 89 -21.04 14.35 -3.78
C ARG A 89 -20.81 15.57 -4.67
N ALA A 90 -19.54 16.02 -4.76
CA ALA A 90 -19.14 17.09 -5.68
C ALA A 90 -18.96 16.61 -7.14
N GLY A 91 -19.25 15.33 -7.43
CA GLY A 91 -19.14 14.74 -8.77
C GLY A 91 -17.71 14.55 -9.27
N LYS A 92 -16.73 14.49 -8.36
CA LYS A 92 -15.31 14.30 -8.69
C LYS A 92 -14.97 12.84 -8.70
N ASN A 93 -14.16 12.35 -9.68
CA ASN A 93 -13.52 11.05 -9.60
C ASN A 93 -12.48 11.04 -8.50
N ILE A 94 -12.21 9.87 -7.92
CA ILE A 94 -11.46 9.76 -6.68
C ILE A 94 -10.35 8.74 -6.81
N LEU A 95 -9.11 9.15 -6.51
CA LEU A 95 -8.04 8.28 -6.08
C LEU A 95 -7.86 8.52 -4.57
N CYS A 96 -7.99 7.46 -3.77
CA CYS A 96 -7.84 7.56 -2.32
C CYS A 96 -6.70 6.65 -1.87
N GLU A 97 -5.73 7.18 -1.13
CA GLU A 97 -4.63 6.39 -0.60
C GLU A 97 -5.09 5.27 0.35
N LYS A 98 -4.21 4.28 0.49
CA LYS A 98 -4.40 3.15 1.43
C LYS A 98 -3.92 3.54 2.87
N PRO A 99 -4.39 2.86 3.92
CA PRO A 99 -5.60 2.01 3.97
C PRO A 99 -6.86 2.80 3.62
N PHE A 100 -7.80 2.15 2.96
CA PHE A 100 -8.96 2.85 2.39
C PHE A 100 -9.86 3.54 3.44
N CYS A 101 -10.02 2.94 4.61
CA CYS A 101 -10.88 3.43 5.70
C CYS A 101 -10.44 2.82 7.03
N LEU A 102 -10.92 3.36 8.16
CA LEU A 102 -10.70 2.79 9.49
C LEU A 102 -11.78 1.78 9.89
N ALA A 103 -12.98 1.88 9.35
CA ALA A 103 -14.11 1.00 9.63
C ALA A 103 -14.75 0.50 8.33
N LEU A 104 -15.30 -0.72 8.37
CA LEU A 104 -15.96 -1.33 7.20
C LEU A 104 -17.20 -0.54 6.78
N ALA A 105 -17.94 -0.02 7.75
CA ALA A 105 -19.12 0.81 7.49
C ALA A 105 -18.76 2.10 6.76
N GLU A 106 -17.64 2.73 7.10
CA GLU A 106 -17.13 3.92 6.41
C GLU A 106 -16.78 3.60 4.95
N GLY A 107 -15.99 2.54 4.72
CA GLY A 107 -15.59 2.15 3.37
C GLY A 107 -16.79 1.76 2.49
N GLN A 108 -17.79 1.09 3.07
CA GLN A 108 -19.04 0.77 2.36
C GLN A 108 -19.78 2.07 1.98
N ALA A 109 -19.89 3.02 2.90
CA ALA A 109 -20.55 4.31 2.62
C ALA A 109 -19.85 5.09 1.51
N VAL A 110 -18.52 5.03 1.42
CA VAL A 110 -17.76 5.64 0.30
C VAL A 110 -18.10 4.95 -1.02
N CYS A 111 -18.09 3.62 -1.06
CA CYS A 111 -18.43 2.85 -2.26
C CYS A 111 -19.85 3.15 -2.75
N ASP A 112 -20.82 3.18 -1.84
CA ASP A 112 -22.23 3.47 -2.14
C ASP A 112 -22.41 4.90 -2.67
N GLU A 113 -21.74 5.89 -2.07
CA GLU A 113 -21.81 7.28 -2.49
C GLU A 113 -21.16 7.50 -3.86
N ALA A 114 -20.00 6.87 -4.11
CA ALA A 114 -19.33 6.92 -5.41
C ALA A 114 -20.21 6.29 -6.51
N ALA A 115 -20.83 5.15 -6.22
CA ALA A 115 -21.78 4.50 -7.14
C ALA A 115 -23.02 5.40 -7.41
N ARG A 116 -23.58 5.98 -6.36
CA ARG A 116 -24.75 6.91 -6.46
C ARG A 116 -24.43 8.13 -7.29
N ALA A 117 -23.23 8.69 -7.14
CA ALA A 117 -22.78 9.86 -7.88
C ALA A 117 -22.31 9.52 -9.31
N GLY A 118 -22.13 8.24 -9.64
CA GLY A 118 -21.62 7.78 -10.94
C GLY A 118 -20.17 8.16 -11.19
N VAL A 119 -19.37 8.36 -10.12
CA VAL A 119 -17.95 8.69 -10.21
C VAL A 119 -17.08 7.45 -10.09
N THR A 120 -15.89 7.52 -10.66
CA THR A 120 -14.90 6.44 -10.54
C THR A 120 -14.14 6.59 -9.22
N LEU A 121 -14.07 5.49 -8.45
CA LEU A 121 -13.29 5.38 -7.22
C LEU A 121 -12.21 4.32 -7.39
N MET A 122 -10.95 4.71 -7.18
CA MET A 122 -9.79 3.82 -7.10
C MET A 122 -9.12 3.99 -5.75
N VAL A 123 -8.64 2.88 -5.18
CA VAL A 123 -7.79 2.91 -3.96
C VAL A 123 -6.33 2.81 -4.36
N GLY A 124 -5.49 3.60 -3.72
CA GLY A 124 -4.07 3.77 -4.00
C GLY A 124 -3.21 2.60 -3.51
N GLU A 125 -3.49 1.37 -3.98
CA GLU A 125 -2.71 0.19 -3.63
C GLU A 125 -1.49 0.04 -4.56
N SER A 126 -0.37 0.63 -4.17
CA SER A 126 0.82 0.73 -5.03
C SER A 126 1.53 -0.60 -5.29
N TYR A 127 1.46 -1.59 -4.39
CA TYR A 127 2.23 -2.84 -4.53
C TYR A 127 1.83 -3.66 -5.76
N VAL A 128 0.55 -3.70 -6.11
CA VAL A 128 0.09 -4.41 -7.31
C VAL A 128 0.55 -3.74 -8.62
N PHE A 129 1.06 -2.51 -8.51
CA PHE A 129 1.61 -1.73 -9.63
C PHE A 129 3.15 -1.69 -9.67
N MET A 130 3.83 -2.39 -8.76
CA MET A 130 5.27 -2.61 -8.86
C MET A 130 5.60 -3.38 -10.14
N SER A 131 6.61 -2.95 -10.89
CA SER A 131 6.97 -3.54 -12.19
C SER A 131 7.24 -5.05 -12.10
N SER A 132 7.88 -5.50 -11.03
CA SER A 132 8.14 -6.92 -10.74
C SER A 132 6.85 -7.70 -10.48
N ILE A 133 5.92 -7.14 -9.71
CA ILE A 133 4.62 -7.76 -9.40
C ILE A 133 3.74 -7.81 -10.66
N MET A 134 3.69 -6.74 -11.45
CA MET A 134 2.98 -6.74 -12.74
C MET A 134 3.56 -7.77 -13.73
N LYS A 135 4.88 -7.90 -13.79
CA LYS A 135 5.54 -8.91 -14.63
C LYS A 135 5.27 -10.32 -14.14
N ALA A 136 5.33 -10.55 -12.82
CA ALA A 136 4.97 -11.83 -12.22
C ALA A 136 3.54 -12.23 -12.61
N ARG A 137 2.58 -11.32 -12.48
CA ARG A 137 1.19 -11.54 -12.90
C ARG A 137 1.08 -11.87 -14.39
N ALA A 138 1.78 -11.15 -15.25
CA ALA A 138 1.75 -11.43 -16.68
C ALA A 138 2.29 -12.84 -17.02
N LEU A 139 3.34 -13.30 -16.35
CA LEU A 139 3.88 -14.65 -16.50
C LEU A 139 2.90 -15.71 -15.97
N ILE A 140 2.20 -15.43 -14.89
CA ILE A 140 1.15 -16.32 -14.37
C ILE A 140 -0.02 -16.41 -15.34
N ASP A 141 -0.46 -15.29 -15.89
CA ASP A 141 -1.58 -15.25 -16.85
C ASP A 141 -1.27 -15.97 -18.16
N THR A 142 -0.01 -15.99 -18.59
CA THR A 142 0.45 -16.76 -19.75
C THR A 142 0.68 -18.25 -19.47
N GLY A 143 0.48 -18.69 -18.20
CA GLY A 143 0.52 -20.10 -17.82
C GLY A 143 1.93 -20.65 -17.55
N GLU A 144 2.95 -19.80 -17.39
CA GLU A 144 4.35 -20.20 -17.19
C GLU A 144 4.58 -21.13 -15.98
N ILE A 145 3.72 -21.05 -14.97
CA ILE A 145 3.80 -21.90 -13.77
C ILE A 145 2.59 -22.83 -13.61
N GLY A 146 1.69 -22.90 -14.62
CA GLY A 146 0.40 -23.55 -14.48
C GLY A 146 -0.55 -22.79 -13.53
N LYS A 147 -1.51 -23.49 -12.94
CA LYS A 147 -2.42 -22.89 -11.95
C LYS A 147 -1.65 -22.55 -10.66
N PRO A 148 -1.70 -21.29 -10.18
CA PRO A 148 -1.14 -20.95 -8.87
C PRO A 148 -1.80 -21.74 -7.74
N GLN A 149 -1.02 -22.27 -6.81
CA GLN A 149 -1.50 -23.07 -5.69
C GLN A 149 -1.10 -22.49 -4.34
N GLN A 150 0.10 -21.91 -4.24
CA GLN A 150 0.58 -21.36 -2.99
C GLN A 150 1.31 -20.04 -3.21
N ILE A 151 1.06 -19.07 -2.32
CA ILE A 151 1.86 -17.86 -2.23
C ILE A 151 2.54 -17.77 -0.87
N ARG A 152 3.81 -17.41 -0.89
CA ARG A 152 4.63 -17.17 0.31
C ARG A 152 5.19 -15.77 0.24
N GLN A 153 4.97 -15.01 1.27
CA GLN A 153 5.51 -13.65 1.40
C GLN A 153 6.38 -13.56 2.64
N ARG A 154 7.47 -12.86 2.51
CA ARG A 154 8.35 -12.54 3.63
C ARG A 154 8.63 -11.04 3.63
N PHE A 155 8.60 -10.46 4.82
CA PHE A 155 8.99 -9.09 5.07
C PHE A 155 10.07 -9.04 6.14
N GLY A 156 11.12 -8.23 5.91
CA GLY A 156 12.25 -8.14 6.81
C GLY A 156 13.37 -9.16 6.55
N THR A 157 14.51 -8.96 7.17
CA THR A 157 15.70 -9.81 7.09
C THR A 157 16.39 -9.94 8.42
N TRP A 158 17.06 -11.05 8.63
CA TRP A 158 17.93 -11.30 9.78
C TRP A 158 19.41 -10.93 9.51
N LEU A 159 19.75 -10.52 8.29
CA LEU A 159 21.10 -10.15 7.90
C LEU A 159 21.30 -8.63 7.98
N GLU A 160 22.39 -8.22 8.60
CA GLU A 160 22.78 -6.82 8.66
C GLU A 160 23.14 -6.30 7.26
N ARG A 161 22.60 -5.13 6.90
CA ARG A 161 22.92 -4.48 5.65
C ARG A 161 24.15 -3.59 5.84
N PRO A 162 25.22 -3.76 5.06
CA PRO A 162 26.32 -2.78 5.05
C PRO A 162 25.80 -1.39 4.69
N GLY A 163 26.08 -0.37 5.52
CA GLY A 163 25.69 1.02 5.27
C GLY A 163 24.22 1.37 5.63
N ALA A 164 23.49 0.49 6.31
CA ALA A 164 22.11 0.78 6.74
C ALA A 164 22.01 1.98 7.71
N HIS A 165 23.11 2.37 8.31
CA HIS A 165 23.18 3.50 9.27
C HIS A 165 23.14 4.89 8.62
N ASP A 166 23.35 5.00 7.30
CA ASP A 166 23.45 6.30 6.63
C ASP A 166 22.12 6.82 6.06
N THR A 167 21.04 6.07 6.23
CA THR A 167 19.71 6.44 5.71
C THR A 167 18.74 6.89 6.79
N GLU A 168 19.21 7.45 7.89
CA GLU A 168 18.36 8.17 8.84
C GLU A 168 17.76 9.40 8.17
N ARG A 169 16.65 9.21 7.51
CA ARG A 169 15.78 10.29 7.09
C ARG A 169 14.93 10.68 8.28
N ALA A 170 15.17 11.85 8.80
CA ALA A 170 14.30 12.48 9.78
C ALA A 170 12.88 12.55 9.20
N ILE A 171 12.03 11.60 9.60
CA ILE A 171 10.59 11.75 9.43
C ILE A 171 10.21 12.84 10.42
N THR A 172 9.76 13.98 9.95
CA THR A 172 9.41 15.12 10.79
C THR A 172 8.21 14.79 11.69
N ASP A 173 8.14 15.39 12.89
CA ASP A 173 7.07 15.18 13.87
C ASP A 173 5.65 15.37 13.29
N THR A 174 5.49 16.29 12.34
CA THR A 174 4.21 16.55 11.66
C THR A 174 3.69 15.33 10.88
N HIS A 175 4.59 14.47 10.38
CA HIS A 175 4.20 13.28 9.62
C HIS A 175 3.90 12.05 10.49
N ARG A 176 4.28 12.09 11.77
CA ARG A 176 4.15 10.97 12.72
C ARG A 176 2.95 11.09 13.64
N GLY A 177 2.58 12.30 14.03
CA GLY A 177 1.65 12.54 15.12
C GLY A 177 0.36 11.72 15.04
N TRP A 178 -0.25 11.60 13.87
CA TRP A 178 -1.47 10.83 13.69
C TRP A 178 -1.24 9.30 13.73
N ARG A 179 -0.06 8.81 13.32
CA ARG A 179 0.28 7.38 13.37
C ARG A 179 0.55 6.88 14.79
N LEU A 180 0.93 7.78 15.67
CA LEU A 180 1.13 7.49 17.10
C LEU A 180 -0.20 7.50 17.89
N ASP A 181 -1.25 8.07 17.33
CA ASP A 181 -2.59 8.08 17.88
C ASP A 181 -3.37 6.87 17.36
N THR A 182 -3.57 5.86 18.20
CA THR A 182 -4.24 4.61 17.83
C THR A 182 -5.68 4.81 17.35
N SER A 183 -6.35 5.90 17.78
CA SER A 183 -7.69 6.25 17.30
C SER A 183 -7.68 6.76 15.84
N ARG A 184 -6.56 7.28 15.38
CA ARG A 184 -6.37 7.83 14.03
C ARG A 184 -5.65 6.86 13.10
N ALA A 185 -4.70 6.10 13.63
CA ALA A 185 -3.94 5.10 12.86
C ALA A 185 -4.75 3.85 12.55
N GLY A 186 -5.77 3.53 13.37
CA GLY A 186 -6.48 2.26 13.28
C GLY A 186 -5.68 1.10 13.87
N GLY A 187 -6.03 -0.12 13.50
CA GLY A 187 -5.27 -1.31 13.87
C GLY A 187 -5.67 -1.95 15.20
N ALA A 188 -6.52 -1.29 16.02
CA ALA A 188 -7.02 -1.84 17.29
C ALA A 188 -5.90 -2.47 18.15
N GLY A 189 -4.78 -1.78 18.29
CA GLY A 189 -3.57 -2.23 18.98
C GLY A 189 -2.45 -2.76 18.05
N PHE A 190 -2.70 -2.87 16.75
CA PHE A 190 -1.72 -3.30 15.74
C PHE A 190 -1.63 -2.31 14.56
N PRO A 191 -1.26 -1.04 14.80
CA PRO A 191 -1.34 0.01 13.78
C PRO A 191 -0.45 -0.27 12.56
N TRP A 192 0.75 -0.81 12.78
CA TRP A 192 1.64 -1.19 11.68
C TRP A 192 1.04 -2.27 10.78
N MET A 193 0.44 -3.30 11.39
CA MET A 193 -0.23 -4.37 10.65
C MET A 193 -1.40 -3.83 9.83
N PHE A 194 -2.16 -2.88 10.39
CA PHE A 194 -3.29 -2.27 9.71
C PHE A 194 -2.86 -1.45 8.49
N ASP A 195 -1.77 -0.68 8.63
CA ASP A 195 -1.25 0.15 7.54
C ASP A 195 -0.57 -0.67 6.43
N HIS A 196 0.13 -1.77 6.77
CA HIS A 196 0.98 -2.50 5.82
C HIS A 196 0.35 -3.78 5.27
N CYS A 197 -0.46 -4.50 6.05
CA CYS A 197 -1.01 -5.79 5.58
C CYS A 197 -1.97 -5.66 4.40
N VAL A 198 -2.60 -4.51 4.21
CA VAL A 198 -3.39 -4.24 3.00
C VAL A 198 -2.58 -4.50 1.73
N HIS A 199 -1.30 -4.09 1.70
CA HIS A 199 -0.39 -4.35 0.59
C HIS A 199 -0.12 -5.83 0.35
N PHE A 200 0.13 -6.58 1.43
CA PHE A 200 0.48 -8.00 1.34
C PHE A 200 -0.70 -8.84 0.87
N PHE A 201 -1.90 -8.56 1.38
CA PHE A 201 -3.11 -9.26 0.96
C PHE A 201 -3.50 -8.88 -0.48
N ALA A 202 -3.40 -7.60 -0.86
CA ALA A 202 -3.63 -7.16 -2.23
C ALA A 202 -2.69 -7.87 -3.22
N THR A 203 -1.39 -7.90 -2.91
CA THR A 203 -0.38 -8.61 -3.70
C THR A 203 -0.70 -10.10 -3.78
N ALA A 204 -1.12 -10.71 -2.66
CA ALA A 204 -1.45 -12.12 -2.62
C ALA A 204 -2.63 -12.46 -3.52
N GLU A 205 -3.73 -11.74 -3.44
CA GLU A 205 -4.89 -11.98 -4.31
C GLU A 205 -4.56 -11.71 -5.77
N TYR A 206 -3.84 -10.61 -6.04
CA TYR A 206 -3.44 -10.26 -7.40
C TYR A 206 -2.60 -11.36 -8.07
N LEU A 207 -1.58 -11.88 -7.38
CA LEU A 207 -0.72 -12.93 -7.94
C LEU A 207 -1.39 -14.31 -7.96
N MET A 208 -2.40 -14.54 -7.13
CA MET A 208 -3.23 -15.76 -7.18
C MET A 208 -4.42 -15.64 -8.15
N ARG A 209 -4.30 -14.78 -9.18
CA ARG A 209 -5.28 -14.52 -10.24
C ARG A 209 -6.63 -14.04 -9.72
N ASP A 210 -6.56 -13.12 -8.76
CA ASP A 210 -7.71 -12.47 -8.11
C ASP A 210 -8.60 -13.45 -7.31
N ALA A 211 -8.02 -14.61 -6.92
CA ALA A 211 -8.65 -15.49 -5.94
C ALA A 211 -8.82 -14.77 -4.61
N ARG A 212 -10.03 -14.80 -4.04
CA ARG A 212 -10.34 -14.06 -2.81
C ARG A 212 -9.97 -14.86 -1.57
N ILE A 213 -9.31 -14.20 -0.63
CA ILE A 213 -9.00 -14.74 0.69
C ILE A 213 -10.32 -14.96 1.43
N LYS A 214 -10.45 -16.12 2.08
CA LYS A 214 -11.67 -16.56 2.75
C LYS A 214 -11.51 -16.63 4.27
N ASP A 215 -10.48 -17.33 4.73
CA ASP A 215 -10.19 -17.54 6.15
C ASP A 215 -8.77 -17.12 6.44
N VAL A 216 -8.53 -16.49 7.59
CA VAL A 216 -7.22 -16.01 8.03
C VAL A 216 -6.92 -16.54 9.42
N TYR A 217 -5.69 -17.00 9.65
CA TYR A 217 -5.16 -17.31 10.96
C TYR A 217 -3.85 -16.57 11.19
N ALA A 218 -3.77 -15.80 12.27
CA ALA A 218 -2.61 -15.01 12.64
C ALA A 218 -2.13 -15.37 14.05
N LEU A 219 -0.83 -15.52 14.20
CA LEU A 219 -0.20 -15.73 15.49
C LEU A 219 0.19 -14.38 16.10
N LYS A 220 -0.27 -14.15 17.34
CA LYS A 220 0.29 -13.09 18.19
C LYS A 220 1.53 -13.64 18.89
N SER A 221 2.57 -12.85 18.94
CA SER A 221 3.80 -13.19 19.64
C SER A 221 4.30 -11.97 20.41
N ASP A 222 4.78 -12.23 21.62
CA ASP A 222 5.55 -11.30 22.43
C ASP A 222 7.05 -11.54 22.16
N ILE A 223 7.46 -11.44 20.91
CA ILE A 223 8.86 -11.53 20.58
C ILE A 223 9.51 -10.23 21.03
N GLY A 224 10.28 -10.27 22.11
CA GLY A 224 10.88 -9.12 22.80
C GLY A 224 11.86 -8.28 21.97
N TRP A 225 12.19 -8.72 20.75
CA TRP A 225 13.16 -8.03 19.88
C TRP A 225 12.70 -6.65 19.39
N MET A 226 11.40 -6.35 19.37
CA MET A 226 10.92 -4.99 19.16
C MET A 226 10.97 -4.15 20.46
N HIS A 227 11.28 -4.76 21.59
CA HIS A 227 11.27 -4.13 22.91
C HIS A 227 12.67 -3.93 23.50
N GLU A 228 13.68 -4.66 23.05
CA GLU A 228 15.02 -4.65 23.66
C GLU A 228 15.82 -3.34 23.44
N ASP A 229 15.45 -2.54 22.45
CA ASP A 229 16.15 -1.27 22.17
C ASP A 229 15.67 -0.07 23.02
N ARG A 230 14.73 -0.28 23.95
CA ARG A 230 14.19 0.81 24.77
C ARG A 230 15.17 1.45 25.72
N ASP A 231 16.17 0.69 26.18
CA ASP A 231 17.09 1.13 27.24
C ASP A 231 18.44 1.65 26.71
N HIS A 232 18.75 1.49 25.42
CA HIS A 232 20.07 1.78 24.85
C HIS A 232 20.06 2.57 23.56
N ALA A 233 18.90 2.84 22.98
CA ALA A 233 18.81 3.73 21.84
C ALA A 233 18.87 5.19 22.32
N PRO A 234 19.75 6.02 21.76
CA PRO A 234 19.56 7.46 21.87
C PRO A 234 18.16 7.73 21.33
N ASP A 235 17.35 8.46 22.08
CA ASP A 235 15.96 8.84 21.81
C ASP A 235 15.53 8.66 20.33
N THR A 236 15.38 7.40 19.92
CA THR A 236 15.02 6.95 18.56
C THR A 236 13.52 6.98 18.38
N SER A 237 12.80 7.79 19.18
CA SER A 237 11.46 8.27 18.84
C SER A 237 11.39 8.75 17.39
N GLU A 238 12.55 8.96 16.77
CA GLU A 238 12.71 9.45 15.41
C GLU A 238 12.64 8.40 14.30
N THR A 239 12.83 7.12 14.55
CA THR A 239 12.88 6.09 13.48
C THR A 239 11.65 5.21 13.36
N HIS A 240 10.78 5.15 14.37
CA HIS A 240 9.61 4.29 14.34
C HIS A 240 8.34 5.09 13.99
N MET A 241 7.72 4.77 12.86
CA MET A 241 6.42 5.36 12.48
C MET A 241 5.28 4.99 13.44
N TYR A 242 5.46 4.02 14.32
CA TYR A 242 4.45 3.51 15.25
C TYR A 242 5.07 3.25 16.62
N ARG A 243 4.32 3.54 17.70
CA ARG A 243 4.77 3.17 19.05
C ARG A 243 4.62 1.66 19.23
N PRO A 244 5.68 0.97 19.66
CA PRO A 244 5.62 -0.47 19.94
C PRO A 244 4.85 -0.82 21.24
N GLU A 245 4.32 0.17 21.96
CA GLU A 245 3.90 0.03 23.34
C GLU A 245 2.55 -0.65 23.57
N THR A 246 1.75 -0.89 22.53
CA THR A 246 0.33 -1.19 22.76
C THR A 246 -0.13 -2.58 22.35
N ALA A 247 0.65 -3.33 21.59
CA ALA A 247 0.26 -4.69 21.23
C ALA A 247 1.49 -5.54 20.89
N GLY A 248 1.41 -6.83 21.19
CA GLY A 248 2.35 -7.80 20.66
C GLY A 248 2.44 -7.73 19.13
N ASP A 249 3.44 -8.36 18.56
CA ASP A 249 3.60 -8.42 17.11
C ASP A 249 2.84 -9.62 16.52
N ILE A 250 2.57 -9.56 15.22
CA ILE A 250 2.01 -10.66 14.45
C ILE A 250 3.09 -11.15 13.48
N PRO A 251 3.90 -12.16 13.85
CA PRO A 251 5.02 -12.59 13.03
C PRO A 251 4.61 -13.51 11.88
N ILE A 252 3.45 -14.15 11.96
CA ILE A 252 2.99 -15.12 10.95
C ILE A 252 1.50 -14.97 10.75
N ILE A 253 1.10 -14.90 9.47
CA ILE A 253 -0.29 -14.94 9.03
C ILE A 253 -0.40 -16.03 7.97
N THR A 254 -1.40 -16.90 8.09
CA THR A 254 -1.77 -17.87 7.06
C THR A 254 -3.20 -17.65 6.62
N TRP A 255 -3.51 -18.01 5.37
CA TRP A 255 -4.88 -17.88 4.85
C TRP A 255 -5.20 -18.93 3.82
N THR A 256 -6.50 -19.16 3.65
CA THR A 256 -7.07 -19.96 2.58
C THR A 256 -7.80 -19.06 1.60
N TYR A 257 -8.02 -19.55 0.40
CA TYR A 257 -8.82 -18.90 -0.62
C TYR A 257 -10.15 -19.63 -0.80
N ASP A 258 -11.06 -19.06 -1.58
CA ASP A 258 -12.28 -19.73 -2.00
C ASP A 258 -11.99 -21.06 -2.74
N ASP A 259 -10.87 -21.11 -3.47
CA ASP A 259 -10.34 -22.36 -4.03
C ASP A 259 -9.56 -23.12 -2.94
N PRO A 260 -10.03 -24.31 -2.51
CA PRO A 260 -9.39 -25.07 -1.45
C PRO A 260 -8.01 -25.62 -1.82
N ALA A 261 -7.64 -25.59 -3.10
CA ALA A 261 -6.29 -25.95 -3.55
C ALA A 261 -5.28 -24.82 -3.37
N CYS A 262 -5.75 -23.62 -3.01
CA CYS A 262 -4.92 -22.42 -2.87
C CYS A 262 -4.75 -22.02 -1.41
N GLN A 263 -3.53 -21.62 -1.05
CA GLN A 263 -3.21 -21.16 0.29
C GLN A 263 -2.11 -20.10 0.27
N GLY A 264 -2.03 -19.32 1.32
CA GLY A 264 -0.99 -18.30 1.47
C GLY A 264 -0.41 -18.22 2.86
N VAL A 265 0.79 -17.70 2.92
CA VAL A 265 1.48 -17.37 4.18
C VAL A 265 2.27 -16.07 4.03
N TRP A 266 2.23 -15.27 5.07
CA TRP A 266 3.10 -14.14 5.26
C TRP A 266 3.87 -14.29 6.56
N MET A 267 5.15 -13.96 6.53
CA MET A 267 6.03 -14.03 7.69
C MET A 267 6.83 -12.72 7.78
N ARG A 268 6.92 -12.21 9.00
CA ARG A 268 7.82 -11.14 9.36
C ARG A 268 9.09 -11.73 9.96
N ALA A 269 10.24 -11.39 9.40
CA ALA A 269 11.54 -11.76 9.89
C ALA A 269 12.37 -10.48 9.99
N GLU A 270 12.44 -9.91 11.17
CA GLU A 270 13.30 -8.77 11.46
C GLU A 270 14.47 -9.23 12.33
N ALA A 271 15.55 -8.51 12.24
CA ALA A 271 16.71 -8.83 13.03
C ALA A 271 16.64 -8.19 14.42
N LEU A 272 17.36 -8.85 15.33
CA LEU A 272 17.26 -8.68 16.76
C LEU A 272 17.75 -7.35 17.35
N ASN A 273 18.22 -6.37 16.57
CA ASN A 273 18.87 -5.20 17.15
C ASN A 273 18.64 -3.87 16.41
N GLY A 274 17.52 -3.74 15.72
CA GLY A 274 17.12 -2.45 15.11
C GLY A 274 18.00 -1.93 13.97
N LYS A 275 19.08 -2.65 13.62
CA LYS A 275 20.07 -2.25 12.60
C LYS A 275 19.73 -2.67 11.18
N TYR A 276 18.49 -3.07 10.93
CA TYR A 276 18.13 -3.73 9.69
C TYR A 276 17.06 -2.93 8.95
N ASP A 277 17.24 -2.82 7.66
CA ASP A 277 16.22 -2.27 6.79
C ASP A 277 15.18 -3.38 6.50
N PRO A 278 13.98 -3.34 7.10
CA PRO A 278 12.97 -4.37 6.90
C PRO A 278 12.56 -4.53 5.44
N MET A 279 12.72 -3.48 4.64
CA MET A 279 12.37 -3.44 3.22
C MET A 279 13.26 -4.35 2.35
N PHE A 280 14.47 -4.63 2.77
CA PHE A 280 15.40 -5.47 1.99
C PHE A 280 15.12 -6.97 2.04
N GLY A 281 14.37 -7.40 3.03
CA GLY A 281 13.99 -8.81 3.16
C GLY A 281 12.68 -9.17 2.45
N PHE A 282 12.05 -8.23 1.76
CA PHE A 282 10.81 -8.49 1.05
C PHE A 282 11.03 -9.53 -0.05
N SER A 283 10.21 -10.55 -0.05
CA SER A 283 10.14 -11.53 -1.14
C SER A 283 8.75 -12.10 -1.25
N VAL A 284 8.36 -12.38 -2.49
CA VAL A 284 7.10 -13.07 -2.80
C VAL A 284 7.43 -14.27 -3.68
N SER A 285 7.00 -15.47 -3.28
CA SER A 285 7.11 -16.68 -4.10
C SER A 285 5.71 -17.20 -4.40
N VAL A 286 5.41 -17.38 -5.69
CA VAL A 286 4.17 -18.02 -6.16
C VAL A 286 4.52 -19.38 -6.73
N ILE A 287 3.98 -20.43 -6.14
CA ILE A 287 4.19 -21.82 -6.54
C ILE A 287 2.94 -22.27 -7.29
N GLY A 288 3.12 -22.72 -8.51
CA GLY A 288 2.09 -23.29 -9.35
C GLY A 288 2.34 -24.77 -9.65
N GLU A 289 1.49 -25.35 -10.49
CA GLU A 289 1.54 -26.80 -10.84
C GLU A 289 2.81 -27.19 -11.58
N THR A 290 3.38 -26.26 -12.36
CA THR A 290 4.49 -26.55 -13.28
C THR A 290 5.70 -25.65 -13.12
N GLY A 291 5.70 -24.77 -12.11
CA GLY A 291 6.80 -23.84 -11.87
C GLY A 291 6.59 -22.96 -10.65
N MET A 292 7.52 -22.04 -10.46
CA MET A 292 7.50 -21.07 -9.38
C MET A 292 8.01 -19.71 -9.90
N ILE A 293 7.44 -18.63 -9.38
CA ILE A 293 7.95 -17.28 -9.58
C ILE A 293 8.40 -16.73 -8.23
N GLU A 294 9.58 -16.12 -8.19
CA GLU A 294 10.06 -15.37 -7.04
C GLU A 294 10.23 -13.89 -7.41
N VAL A 295 9.62 -13.00 -6.64
CA VAL A 295 9.90 -11.56 -6.66
C VAL A 295 10.81 -11.25 -5.49
N LEU A 296 11.91 -10.54 -5.75
CA LEU A 296 13.00 -10.33 -4.82
C LEU A 296 13.19 -8.84 -4.55
N GLY A 297 13.11 -8.48 -3.28
CA GLY A 297 13.20 -7.10 -2.82
C GLY A 297 11.93 -6.30 -3.07
N GLU A 298 11.66 -5.35 -2.19
CA GLU A 298 10.55 -4.43 -2.33
C GLU A 298 10.78 -3.49 -3.52
N GLY A 299 9.74 -3.25 -4.30
CA GLY A 299 9.85 -2.50 -5.54
C GLY A 299 10.62 -3.22 -6.66
N GLY A 300 10.98 -4.50 -6.48
CA GLY A 300 11.75 -5.25 -7.47
C GLY A 300 13.22 -4.88 -7.53
N ARG A 301 13.80 -4.44 -6.42
CA ARG A 301 15.24 -4.06 -6.35
C ARG A 301 16.22 -5.23 -6.35
N GLY A 302 15.71 -6.45 -6.32
CA GLY A 302 16.55 -7.62 -6.11
C GLY A 302 17.07 -7.72 -4.67
N LEU A 303 17.93 -8.69 -4.46
CA LEU A 303 18.65 -8.90 -3.20
C LEU A 303 20.16 -8.97 -3.49
N ALA A 304 20.69 -7.94 -4.17
CA ALA A 304 22.10 -7.88 -4.61
C ALA A 304 23.08 -8.10 -3.45
N TRP A 305 22.76 -7.55 -2.27
CA TRP A 305 23.56 -7.76 -1.05
C TRP A 305 23.57 -9.21 -0.52
N GLN A 306 22.65 -10.06 -1.03
CA GLN A 306 22.66 -11.51 -0.83
C GLN A 306 23.22 -12.27 -2.04
N GLY A 307 23.84 -11.58 -3.01
CA GLY A 307 24.31 -12.18 -4.24
C GLY A 307 23.20 -12.55 -5.23
N ARG A 308 22.01 -11.93 -5.10
CA ARG A 308 20.83 -12.15 -5.95
C ARG A 308 20.46 -10.84 -6.66
N ASP A 309 21.06 -10.59 -7.81
CA ASP A 309 20.86 -9.35 -8.57
C ASP A 309 19.52 -9.31 -9.33
N ALA A 310 18.90 -10.46 -9.55
CA ALA A 310 17.63 -10.52 -10.25
C ALA A 310 16.49 -9.95 -9.39
N HIS A 311 15.58 -9.22 -10.03
CA HIS A 311 14.38 -8.68 -9.39
C HIS A 311 13.22 -9.68 -9.39
N LEU A 312 13.15 -10.54 -10.40
CA LEU A 312 12.19 -11.62 -10.52
C LEU A 312 12.88 -12.83 -11.15
N VAL A 313 12.57 -14.00 -10.64
CA VAL A 313 13.07 -15.28 -11.18
C VAL A 313 11.88 -16.20 -11.46
N LEU A 314 11.81 -16.70 -12.67
CA LEU A 314 10.88 -17.75 -13.08
C LEU A 314 11.62 -19.10 -13.08
N HIS A 315 11.10 -20.06 -12.35
CA HIS A 315 11.57 -21.44 -12.31
C HIS A 315 10.55 -22.35 -12.97
N ARG A 316 10.94 -23.02 -14.05
CA ARG A 316 10.07 -23.98 -14.77
C ARG A 316 10.33 -25.41 -14.29
N LYS A 317 9.31 -26.25 -14.44
CA LYS A 317 9.46 -27.70 -14.23
C LYS A 317 10.54 -28.24 -15.19
N GLY A 318 11.52 -28.94 -14.64
CA GLY A 318 12.68 -29.41 -15.41
C GLY A 318 13.98 -28.67 -15.11
N GLY A 319 13.93 -27.63 -14.26
CA GLY A 319 15.11 -26.92 -13.76
C GLY A 319 15.54 -25.70 -14.58
N GLU A 320 14.83 -25.37 -15.65
CA GLU A 320 15.07 -24.13 -16.39
C GLU A 320 14.69 -22.92 -15.52
N THR A 321 15.57 -21.93 -15.47
CA THR A 321 15.35 -20.67 -14.77
C THR A 321 15.51 -19.48 -15.71
N GLN A 322 14.70 -18.45 -15.53
CA GLN A 322 14.79 -17.20 -16.26
C GLN A 322 14.75 -16.04 -15.28
N SER A 323 15.75 -15.18 -15.32
CA SER A 323 15.85 -13.99 -14.47
C SER A 323 15.44 -12.75 -15.23
N PHE A 324 14.78 -11.82 -14.52
CA PHE A 324 14.36 -10.52 -15.02
C PHE A 324 14.93 -9.43 -14.11
N CYS A 325 15.51 -8.42 -14.72
CA CYS A 325 15.90 -7.18 -14.08
C CYS A 325 15.03 -6.08 -14.67
N PHE A 326 14.52 -5.21 -13.83
CA PHE A 326 13.81 -4.02 -14.26
C PHE A 326 14.82 -2.89 -14.16
N ASP A 327 15.26 -2.39 -15.32
CA ASP A 327 16.14 -1.24 -15.34
C ASP A 327 15.36 -0.05 -14.78
N GLU A 328 15.70 0.31 -13.57
CA GLU A 328 15.14 1.46 -12.86
C GLU A 328 15.90 2.73 -13.29
N GLY A 329 16.64 2.61 -14.40
CA GLY A 329 17.47 3.63 -15.00
C GLY A 329 16.79 4.98 -15.06
N GLY A 330 17.32 5.85 -14.25
CA GLY A 330 17.79 7.13 -14.63
C GLY A 330 16.86 8.19 -15.17
N ASP A 331 15.58 8.23 -14.84
CA ASP A 331 14.91 9.53 -14.83
C ASP A 331 15.38 10.26 -13.56
N GLU A 332 16.28 11.25 -13.69
CA GLU A 332 16.81 12.05 -12.57
C GLU A 332 15.73 12.64 -11.66
N ILE A 333 14.54 12.87 -12.20
CA ILE A 333 13.33 13.31 -11.48
C ILE A 333 12.90 12.32 -10.38
N TRP A 334 13.26 11.04 -10.52
CA TRP A 334 12.85 9.97 -9.60
C TRP A 334 13.95 9.54 -8.63
N GLN A 335 15.15 10.09 -8.73
CA GLN A 335 16.32 9.70 -7.93
C GLN A 335 16.40 10.38 -6.57
N SER A 336 15.74 11.51 -6.39
CA SER A 336 15.70 12.18 -5.09
C SER A 336 14.49 11.72 -4.31
N ASP A 337 14.72 11.16 -3.15
CA ASP A 337 13.77 11.00 -2.07
C ASP A 337 12.70 9.89 -2.15
N VAL A 338 12.89 8.81 -1.38
CA VAL A 338 11.91 7.71 -1.13
C VAL A 338 11.48 6.97 -2.41
N SER A 339 12.37 6.78 -3.30
CA SER A 339 12.12 6.63 -4.74
C SER A 339 11.68 5.25 -5.23
N TYR A 340 11.68 4.19 -4.42
CA TYR A 340 11.27 2.88 -4.91
C TYR A 340 9.75 2.74 -5.06
N TYR A 341 8.96 3.50 -4.32
CA TYR A 341 7.51 3.60 -4.53
C TYR A 341 7.14 4.47 -5.73
N SER A 342 8.02 5.36 -6.16
CA SER A 342 7.72 6.37 -7.19
C SER A 342 7.28 5.74 -8.51
N ARG A 343 7.92 4.63 -8.93
CA ARG A 343 7.52 3.94 -10.16
C ARG A 343 6.21 3.19 -10.00
N ALA A 344 5.96 2.60 -8.84
CA ALA A 344 4.68 1.97 -8.54
C ALA A 344 3.55 3.00 -8.58
N HIS A 345 3.75 4.19 -8.00
CA HIS A 345 2.78 5.30 -8.09
C HIS A 345 2.61 5.79 -9.53
N LYS A 346 3.68 5.89 -10.33
CA LYS A 346 3.56 6.23 -11.75
C LYS A 346 2.67 5.24 -12.51
N ASN A 347 2.87 3.94 -12.30
CA ASN A 347 2.06 2.90 -12.93
C ASN A 347 0.60 2.94 -12.41
N GLN A 348 0.41 3.10 -11.11
CA GLN A 348 -0.90 3.22 -10.46
C GLN A 348 -1.70 4.40 -10.99
N ILE A 349 -1.10 5.58 -11.03
CA ILE A 349 -1.73 6.80 -11.52
C ILE A 349 -1.97 6.73 -13.02
N GLY A 350 -1.04 6.15 -13.78
CA GLY A 350 -1.22 5.88 -15.20
C GLY A 350 -2.42 4.96 -15.47
N GLU A 351 -2.62 3.91 -14.66
CA GLU A 351 -3.81 3.05 -14.73
C GLU A 351 -5.09 3.83 -14.42
N PHE A 352 -5.08 4.66 -13.37
CA PHE A 352 -6.22 5.49 -13.01
C PHE A 352 -6.60 6.48 -14.12
N ILE A 353 -5.62 7.22 -14.66
CA ILE A 353 -5.83 8.14 -15.78
C ILE A 353 -6.38 7.37 -16.99
N GLY A 354 -5.77 6.22 -17.31
CA GLY A 354 -6.24 5.37 -18.40
C GLY A 354 -7.67 4.87 -18.21
N ALA A 355 -8.05 4.48 -17.00
CA ALA A 355 -9.42 4.08 -16.70
C ALA A 355 -10.42 5.23 -16.91
N LEU A 356 -10.09 6.43 -16.43
CA LEU A 356 -10.92 7.61 -16.57
C LEU A 356 -11.08 8.07 -18.04
N THR A 357 -9.99 8.04 -18.80
CA THR A 357 -10.01 8.48 -20.22
C THR A 357 -10.68 7.45 -21.14
N ARG A 358 -10.60 6.18 -20.83
CA ARG A 358 -11.32 5.12 -21.56
C ARG A 358 -12.77 4.95 -21.10
N GLY A 359 -13.10 5.35 -19.87
CA GLY A 359 -14.41 5.14 -19.24
C GLY A 359 -14.58 3.69 -18.77
N THR A 360 -13.50 3.06 -18.33
CA THR A 360 -13.46 1.70 -17.75
C THR A 360 -13.29 1.76 -16.23
N LEU A 361 -13.52 0.64 -15.56
CA LEU A 361 -13.15 0.53 -14.15
C LEU A 361 -11.62 0.42 -14.01
N PRO A 362 -11.04 1.06 -12.99
CA PRO A 362 -9.63 0.84 -12.65
C PRO A 362 -9.43 -0.57 -12.08
N ARG A 363 -8.18 -1.04 -12.13
CA ARG A 363 -7.80 -2.37 -11.64
C ARG A 363 -8.08 -2.58 -10.15
N TYR A 364 -7.97 -1.53 -9.34
CA TYR A 364 -8.11 -1.61 -7.89
C TYR A 364 -9.18 -0.62 -7.42
N THR A 365 -10.38 -1.13 -7.25
CA THR A 365 -11.58 -0.32 -6.94
C THR A 365 -11.74 -0.07 -5.45
N GLY A 366 -12.69 0.76 -5.05
CA GLY A 366 -13.11 0.94 -3.66
C GLY A 366 -13.54 -0.37 -3.00
N THR A 367 -14.20 -1.27 -3.77
CA THR A 367 -14.59 -2.61 -3.28
C THR A 367 -13.38 -3.48 -2.95
N ASP A 368 -12.32 -3.39 -3.77
CA ASP A 368 -11.07 -4.11 -3.51
C ASP A 368 -10.39 -3.56 -2.26
N GLY A 369 -10.28 -2.24 -2.13
CA GLY A 369 -9.74 -1.59 -0.94
C GLY A 369 -10.50 -1.96 0.34
N LEU A 370 -11.83 -1.97 0.30
CA LEU A 370 -12.67 -2.38 1.43
C LEU A 370 -12.45 -3.86 1.78
N HIS A 371 -12.30 -4.73 0.78
CA HIS A 371 -12.00 -6.14 0.99
C HIS A 371 -10.64 -6.32 1.69
N GLN A 372 -9.62 -5.57 1.30
CA GLN A 372 -8.29 -5.64 1.96
C GLN A 372 -8.30 -5.13 3.39
N VAL A 373 -9.05 -4.07 3.68
CA VAL A 373 -9.28 -3.63 5.07
C VAL A 373 -9.94 -4.74 5.88
N ARG A 374 -10.98 -5.39 5.35
CA ARG A 374 -11.65 -6.53 5.99
C ARG A 374 -10.70 -7.70 6.25
N THR A 375 -9.85 -8.03 5.28
CA THR A 375 -8.86 -9.10 5.41
C THR A 375 -7.85 -8.80 6.49
N THR A 376 -7.37 -7.56 6.55
CA THR A 376 -6.45 -7.09 7.59
C THR A 376 -7.11 -7.12 8.98
N MET A 377 -8.36 -6.68 9.08
CA MET A 377 -9.14 -6.80 10.32
C MET A 377 -9.34 -8.25 10.75
N ALA A 378 -9.53 -9.18 9.79
CA ALA A 378 -9.62 -10.62 10.09
C ALA A 378 -8.31 -11.14 10.72
N ALA A 379 -7.15 -10.74 10.19
CA ALA A 379 -5.86 -11.13 10.76
C ALA A 379 -5.68 -10.58 12.19
N ILE A 380 -6.05 -9.33 12.43
CA ILE A 380 -6.01 -8.71 13.77
C ILE A 380 -6.98 -9.40 14.74
N CYS A 381 -8.21 -9.69 14.33
CA CYS A 381 -9.16 -10.46 15.14
C CYS A 381 -8.59 -11.84 15.47
N SER A 382 -8.04 -12.54 14.48
CA SER A 382 -7.44 -13.86 14.68
C SER A 382 -6.28 -13.84 15.68
N ALA A 383 -5.41 -12.83 15.57
CA ALA A 383 -4.30 -12.66 16.52
C ALA A 383 -4.77 -12.38 17.95
N LYS A 384 -5.85 -11.61 18.11
CA LYS A 384 -6.46 -11.33 19.42
C LYS A 384 -7.13 -12.55 20.03
N GLU A 385 -7.88 -13.28 19.20
CA GLU A 385 -8.75 -14.39 19.66
C GLU A 385 -8.00 -15.75 19.68
N GLY A 386 -6.86 -15.86 18.99
CA GLY A 386 -6.08 -17.11 18.89
C GLY A 386 -6.76 -18.19 18.05
N VAL A 387 -7.70 -17.84 17.17
CA VAL A 387 -8.47 -18.77 16.33
C VAL A 387 -8.53 -18.29 14.88
N PRO A 388 -8.76 -19.20 13.91
CA PRO A 388 -9.03 -18.78 12.53
C PRO A 388 -10.30 -17.93 12.43
N VAL A 389 -10.26 -16.91 11.57
CA VAL A 389 -11.37 -15.98 11.35
C VAL A 389 -11.77 -15.99 9.88
N ARG A 390 -13.06 -16.25 9.60
CA ARG A 390 -13.63 -16.08 8.27
C ARG A 390 -13.88 -14.60 7.99
N LEU A 391 -13.58 -14.16 6.79
CA LEU A 391 -13.80 -12.76 6.41
C LEU A 391 -15.28 -12.36 6.50
N ALA A 392 -16.20 -13.28 6.22
CA ALA A 392 -17.63 -13.04 6.34
C ALA A 392 -18.10 -12.74 7.78
N ASP A 393 -17.33 -13.18 8.79
CA ASP A 393 -17.65 -12.99 10.21
C ASP A 393 -17.00 -11.73 10.80
N VAL A 394 -16.24 -10.96 9.99
CA VAL A 394 -15.59 -9.72 10.42
C VAL A 394 -16.58 -8.57 10.37
N THR A 395 -16.75 -7.92 11.52
CA THR A 395 -17.57 -6.70 11.71
C THR A 395 -16.76 -5.66 12.47
N ASP A 396 -17.12 -4.39 12.32
CA ASP A 396 -16.49 -3.31 13.09
C ASP A 396 -16.58 -3.56 14.60
N ALA A 397 -17.72 -4.10 15.08
CA ALA A 397 -17.93 -4.45 16.48
C ALA A 397 -17.01 -5.58 16.97
N ARG A 398 -16.74 -6.60 16.14
CA ARG A 398 -15.81 -7.68 16.48
C ARG A 398 -14.36 -7.16 16.52
N TYR A 399 -13.99 -6.39 15.52
CA TYR A 399 -12.66 -5.81 15.41
C TYR A 399 -12.30 -4.87 16.57
N SER A 400 -13.27 -4.07 17.05
CA SER A 400 -13.07 -3.09 18.11
C SER A 400 -13.04 -3.70 19.52
N ARG A 401 -13.30 -5.01 19.69
CA ARG A 401 -13.21 -5.65 21.00
C ARG A 401 -11.77 -5.63 21.50
N GLU A 402 -11.61 -5.29 22.77
CA GLU A 402 -10.35 -5.47 23.48
C GLU A 402 -10.03 -6.97 23.59
N ALA A 403 -8.74 -7.33 23.59
CA ALA A 403 -8.27 -8.71 23.65
C ALA A 403 -8.37 -9.28 25.06
#